data_ee043c830ba3e8adc228dcae0502b979
#
_entry.id   ee043c830ba3e8adc228dcae0502b979
#
_cell.length_a   1.000
_cell.length_b   1.000
_cell.length_c   1.000
_cell.angle_alpha   90.00
_cell.angle_beta   90.00
_cell.angle_gamma   90.00
#
_symmetry.space_group_name_H-M   'P 1'
#
loop_
_entity.id
_entity.type
_entity.pdbx_description
1 polymer ?
#
loop_
_entity_poly.entity_id
_entity_poly.type
_entity_poly.pdbx_seq_one_letter_code
_entity_poly.pdbx_strand_id
1 'polypeptide(L)'
;MTAEQGFAAASIVVSLIALGISTLLLGRQNKQLEHERNALAILDAIARLTDPAIVSAFDQLEGIAQRFPDDDAVRASFPGSPDDRAMVLVAQYVETVACLARRGVLDASLLVDAVGFMLRSRWNSILPFVERWRRVRANEYLFENFEWLAMYSTWWKDTPRPSGDINYDPKQFAGIEFKV
;
A
#
# COMPACT_ATOMS: atom_id res chain seq x y z
N MET A 1 -7.53 14.65 -61.45
CA MET A 1 -6.72 13.86 -60.54
C MET A 1 -6.14 12.73 -61.35
N THR A 2 -4.81 12.63 -61.41
CA THR A 2 -4.17 11.50 -62.08
C THR A 2 -4.27 10.24 -61.19
N ALA A 3 -4.19 9.04 -61.74
CA ALA A 3 -4.26 7.80 -60.99
C ALA A 3 -3.19 7.75 -59.87
N GLU A 4 -2.01 8.30 -60.11
CA GLU A 4 -0.91 8.39 -59.13
C GLU A 4 -1.28 9.25 -57.92
N GLN A 5 -1.98 10.37 -58.12
CA GLN A 5 -2.44 11.26 -57.02
C GLN A 5 -3.49 10.54 -56.16
N GLY A 6 -4.38 9.75 -56.78
CA GLY A 6 -5.35 8.93 -56.07
C GLY A 6 -4.71 7.87 -55.20
N PHE A 7 -3.66 7.19 -55.71
CA PHE A 7 -2.91 6.17 -54.98
C PHE A 7 -2.13 6.75 -53.80
N ALA A 8 -1.48 7.90 -54.00
CA ALA A 8 -0.78 8.61 -52.91
C ALA A 8 -1.73 9.05 -51.80
N ALA A 9 -2.88 9.59 -52.14
CA ALA A 9 -3.88 9.98 -51.16
C ALA A 9 -4.42 8.79 -50.35
N ALA A 10 -4.72 7.66 -51.01
CA ALA A 10 -5.14 6.44 -50.33
C ALA A 10 -4.07 5.88 -49.38
N SER A 11 -2.80 5.88 -49.80
CA SER A 11 -1.67 5.45 -48.95
C SER A 11 -1.53 6.31 -47.68
N ILE A 12 -1.69 7.61 -47.78
CA ILE A 12 -1.66 8.52 -46.64
C ILE A 12 -2.81 8.21 -45.65
N VAL A 13 -4.02 8.01 -46.15
CA VAL A 13 -5.16 7.67 -45.30
C VAL A 13 -4.96 6.35 -44.57
N VAL A 14 -4.48 5.30 -45.26
CA VAL A 14 -4.17 4.01 -44.64
C VAL A 14 -3.09 4.17 -43.57
N SER A 15 -2.06 4.94 -43.83
CA SER A 15 -0.98 5.20 -42.85
C SER A 15 -1.48 5.93 -41.62
N LEU A 16 -2.36 6.91 -41.76
CA LEU A 16 -2.97 7.62 -40.63
C LEU A 16 -3.87 6.71 -39.78
N ILE A 17 -4.66 5.85 -40.44
CA ILE A 17 -5.48 4.85 -39.74
C ILE A 17 -4.60 3.87 -38.97
N ALA A 18 -3.54 3.34 -39.60
CA ALA A 18 -2.60 2.43 -38.95
C ALA A 18 -1.90 3.08 -37.75
N LEU A 19 -1.52 4.35 -37.86
CA LEU A 19 -0.91 5.11 -36.76
C LEU A 19 -1.93 5.30 -35.62
N GLY A 20 -3.17 5.62 -35.92
CA GLY A 20 -4.23 5.75 -34.90
C GLY A 20 -4.50 4.45 -34.15
N ILE A 21 -4.59 3.32 -34.86
CA ILE A 21 -4.76 2.00 -34.25
C ILE A 21 -3.56 1.64 -33.39
N SER A 22 -2.33 1.87 -33.87
CA SER A 22 -1.11 1.60 -33.11
C SER A 22 -1.03 2.41 -31.83
N THR A 23 -1.42 3.68 -31.87
CA THR A 23 -1.45 4.55 -30.68
C THR A 23 -2.47 4.05 -29.64
N LEU A 24 -3.65 3.61 -30.10
CA LEU A 24 -4.67 3.04 -29.21
C LEU A 24 -4.21 1.71 -28.56
N LEU A 25 -3.56 0.85 -29.35
CA LEU A 25 -3.03 -0.41 -28.83
C LEU A 25 -1.91 -0.19 -27.83
N LEU A 26 -0.96 0.73 -28.11
CA LEU A 26 0.08 1.11 -27.17
C LEU A 26 -0.49 1.67 -25.85
N GLY A 27 -1.52 2.51 -25.93
CA GLY A 27 -2.20 3.03 -24.75
C GLY A 27 -2.83 1.92 -23.89
N ARG A 28 -3.43 0.90 -24.52
CA ARG A 28 -3.98 -0.27 -23.80
C ARG A 28 -2.89 -1.13 -23.19
N GLN A 29 -1.81 -1.41 -23.95
CA GLN A 29 -0.68 -2.18 -23.45
C GLN A 29 0.01 -1.50 -22.24
N ASN A 30 0.20 -0.19 -22.31
CA ASN A 30 0.79 0.56 -21.19
C ASN A 30 -0.05 0.45 -19.92
N LYS A 31 -1.37 0.58 -20.01
CA LYS A 31 -2.26 0.39 -18.86
C LYS A 31 -2.19 -1.02 -18.29
N GLN A 32 -2.14 -2.04 -19.14
CA GLN A 32 -2.01 -3.43 -18.69
C GLN A 32 -0.69 -3.66 -17.97
N LEU A 33 0.44 -3.17 -18.53
CA LEU A 33 1.76 -3.27 -17.90
C LEU A 33 1.82 -2.53 -16.56
N GLU A 34 1.12 -1.40 -16.44
CA GLU A 34 1.03 -0.65 -15.19
C GLU A 34 0.28 -1.44 -14.10
N HIS A 35 -0.83 -2.07 -14.46
CA HIS A 35 -1.57 -2.96 -13.55
C HIS A 35 -0.74 -4.18 -13.12
N GLU A 36 -0.05 -4.83 -14.05
CA GLU A 36 0.80 -5.99 -13.74
C GLU A 36 1.96 -5.61 -12.81
N ARG A 37 2.62 -4.48 -13.08
CA ARG A 37 3.71 -3.96 -12.21
C ARG A 37 3.21 -3.63 -10.81
N ASN A 38 2.06 -3.00 -10.70
CA ASN A 38 1.48 -2.65 -9.41
C ASN A 38 1.10 -3.90 -8.62
N ALA A 39 0.48 -4.89 -9.25
CA ALA A 39 0.16 -6.17 -8.62
C ALA A 39 1.41 -6.89 -8.10
N LEU A 40 2.48 -6.96 -8.89
CA LEU A 40 3.74 -7.57 -8.46
C LEU A 40 4.38 -6.80 -7.30
N ALA A 41 4.38 -5.48 -7.34
CA ALA A 41 4.92 -4.66 -6.26
C ALA A 41 4.13 -4.84 -4.94
N ILE A 42 2.80 -4.97 -5.03
CA ILE A 42 1.95 -5.25 -3.86
C ILE A 42 2.23 -6.65 -3.31
N LEU A 43 2.35 -7.67 -4.17
CA LEU A 43 2.70 -9.02 -3.73
C LEU A 43 4.07 -9.06 -3.05
N ASP A 44 5.08 -8.35 -3.57
CA ASP A 44 6.39 -8.22 -2.92
C ASP A 44 6.26 -7.51 -1.56
N ALA A 45 5.49 -6.43 -1.49
CA ALA A 45 5.24 -5.73 -0.24
C ALA A 45 4.55 -6.64 0.81
N ILE A 46 3.55 -7.41 0.41
CA ILE A 46 2.87 -8.38 1.29
C ILE A 46 3.82 -9.48 1.73
N ALA A 47 4.59 -10.07 0.80
CA ALA A 47 5.53 -11.12 1.11
C ALA A 47 6.56 -10.68 2.16
N ARG A 48 7.03 -9.44 2.07
CA ARG A 48 7.94 -8.88 3.06
C ARG A 48 7.28 -8.53 4.38
N LEU A 49 6.04 -8.05 4.39
CA LEU A 49 5.28 -7.80 5.63
C LEU A 49 5.03 -9.09 6.41
N THR A 50 5.00 -10.23 5.73
CA THR A 50 4.90 -11.56 6.31
C THR A 50 6.25 -12.25 6.50
N ASP A 51 7.36 -11.58 6.21
CA ASP A 51 8.71 -12.09 6.47
C ASP A 51 8.88 -12.36 7.98
N PRO A 52 9.43 -13.51 8.38
CA PRO A 52 9.62 -13.85 9.78
C PRO A 52 10.37 -12.80 10.60
N ALA A 53 11.30 -12.07 9.99
CA ALA A 53 12.04 -11.01 10.69
C ALA A 53 11.14 -9.81 11.01
N ILE A 54 10.26 -9.42 10.09
CA ILE A 54 9.30 -8.32 10.31
C ILE A 54 8.22 -8.74 11.30
N VAL A 55 7.70 -9.96 11.17
CA VAL A 55 6.72 -10.52 12.13
C VAL A 55 7.33 -10.55 13.53
N SER A 56 8.54 -11.09 13.69
CA SER A 56 9.27 -11.14 14.97
C SER A 56 9.52 -9.74 15.54
N ALA A 57 9.83 -8.75 14.68
CA ALA A 57 10.00 -7.38 15.13
C ALA A 57 8.69 -6.77 15.66
N PHE A 58 7.55 -7.05 15.01
CA PHE A 58 6.25 -6.63 15.53
C PHE A 58 5.90 -7.32 16.85
N ASP A 59 6.18 -8.61 16.97
CA ASP A 59 5.94 -9.36 18.21
C ASP A 59 6.82 -8.85 19.34
N GLN A 60 8.09 -8.48 19.04
CA GLN A 60 8.97 -7.80 19.98
C GLN A 60 8.40 -6.47 20.48
N LEU A 61 7.70 -5.73 19.60
CA LEU A 61 7.11 -4.44 19.94
C LEU A 61 5.76 -4.55 20.66
N GLU A 62 5.21 -5.74 20.76
CA GLU A 62 3.99 -5.95 21.55
C GLU A 62 4.25 -5.57 23.02
N GLY A 63 3.37 -4.74 23.58
CA GLY A 63 3.53 -4.24 24.96
C GLY A 63 4.64 -3.20 25.15
N ILE A 64 5.20 -2.62 24.08
CA ILE A 64 6.26 -1.61 24.18
C ILE A 64 5.84 -0.39 25.04
N ALA A 65 4.58 0.01 24.97
CA ALA A 65 4.07 1.14 25.73
C ALA A 65 4.12 0.91 27.26
N GLN A 66 4.01 -0.36 27.69
CA GLN A 66 4.13 -0.75 29.10
C GLN A 66 5.60 -0.83 29.53
N ARG A 67 6.50 -1.27 28.66
CA ARG A 67 7.95 -1.31 28.97
C ARG A 67 8.57 0.08 29.07
N PHE A 68 8.03 1.05 28.34
CA PHE A 68 8.45 2.44 28.38
C PHE A 68 7.25 3.34 28.73
N PRO A 69 6.84 3.38 30.03
CA PRO A 69 5.56 3.97 30.46
C PRO A 69 5.51 5.50 30.34
N ASP A 70 6.66 6.17 30.33
CA ASP A 70 6.80 7.62 30.31
C ASP A 70 7.96 8.10 29.42
N ASP A 71 8.06 9.40 29.25
CA ASP A 71 9.06 10.03 28.39
C ASP A 71 10.50 9.86 28.94
N ASP A 72 10.67 9.73 30.25
CA ASP A 72 11.99 9.54 30.88
C ASP A 72 12.49 8.11 30.66
N ALA A 73 11.61 7.11 30.77
CA ALA A 73 11.94 5.73 30.42
C ALA A 73 12.34 5.61 28.93
N VAL A 74 11.65 6.33 28.04
CA VAL A 74 12.00 6.37 26.61
C VAL A 74 13.39 6.98 26.42
N ARG A 75 13.71 8.11 27.10
CA ARG A 75 15.03 8.76 26.98
C ARG A 75 16.17 7.89 27.50
N ALA A 76 15.95 7.25 28.65
CA ALA A 76 17.01 6.57 29.39
C ALA A 76 17.31 5.16 28.86
N SER A 77 16.29 4.42 28.42
CA SER A 77 16.39 2.98 28.25
C SER A 77 16.02 2.47 26.84
N PHE A 78 15.33 3.28 26.02
CA PHE A 78 14.94 2.85 24.69
C PHE A 78 16.09 2.87 23.68
N PRO A 79 16.95 3.92 23.58
CA PRO A 79 17.99 3.98 22.55
C PRO A 79 18.98 2.82 22.69
N GLY A 80 19.19 2.09 21.57
CA GLY A 80 20.09 0.94 21.50
C GLY A 80 19.51 -0.36 22.09
N SER A 81 18.30 -0.34 22.63
CA SER A 81 17.62 -1.53 23.15
C SER A 81 17.25 -2.51 22.02
N PRO A 82 16.88 -3.76 22.34
CA PRO A 82 16.27 -4.66 21.35
C PRO A 82 14.99 -4.07 20.72
N ASP A 83 14.19 -3.34 21.49
CA ASP A 83 12.96 -2.70 21.03
C ASP A 83 13.26 -1.55 20.06
N ASP A 84 14.34 -0.78 20.27
CA ASP A 84 14.78 0.25 19.32
C ASP A 84 15.16 -0.36 17.97
N ARG A 85 15.91 -1.47 17.97
CA ARG A 85 16.27 -2.18 16.72
C ARG A 85 15.05 -2.73 16.00
N ALA A 86 14.12 -3.33 16.74
CA ALA A 86 12.86 -3.81 16.16
C ALA A 86 12.03 -2.65 15.58
N MET A 87 11.95 -1.54 16.31
CA MET A 87 11.25 -0.34 15.86
C MET A 87 11.86 0.26 14.58
N VAL A 88 13.19 0.33 14.51
CA VAL A 88 13.89 0.80 13.31
C VAL A 88 13.59 -0.12 12.12
N LEU A 89 13.60 -1.43 12.31
CA LEU A 89 13.31 -2.39 11.24
C LEU A 89 11.88 -2.24 10.73
N VAL A 90 10.90 -2.18 11.64
CA VAL A 90 9.49 -1.96 11.30
C VAL A 90 9.30 -0.61 10.62
N ALA A 91 9.93 0.46 11.15
CA ALA A 91 9.87 1.79 10.57
C ALA A 91 10.38 1.79 9.14
N GLN A 92 11.61 1.36 8.92
CA GLN A 92 12.21 1.39 7.58
C GLN A 92 11.36 0.70 6.55
N TYR A 93 10.74 -0.40 6.92
CA TYR A 93 9.95 -1.19 5.98
C TYR A 93 8.53 -0.65 5.81
N VAL A 94 7.77 -0.52 6.91
CA VAL A 94 6.36 -0.11 6.85
C VAL A 94 6.22 1.34 6.41
N GLU A 95 7.09 2.25 6.89
CA GLU A 95 7.12 3.64 6.42
C GLU A 95 7.38 3.73 4.91
N THR A 96 8.31 2.91 4.38
CA THR A 96 8.59 2.90 2.96
C THR A 96 7.38 2.45 2.15
N VAL A 97 6.77 1.32 2.51
CA VAL A 97 5.58 0.79 1.83
C VAL A 97 4.41 1.79 1.93
N ALA A 98 4.17 2.33 3.11
CA ALA A 98 3.11 3.31 3.35
C ALA A 98 3.35 4.63 2.59
N CYS A 99 4.60 5.09 2.51
CA CYS A 99 4.98 6.25 1.69
C CYS A 99 4.69 6.00 0.20
N LEU A 100 5.07 4.83 -0.34
CA LEU A 100 4.78 4.48 -1.72
C LEU A 100 3.28 4.40 -2.02
N ALA A 101 2.49 3.85 -1.08
CA ALA A 101 1.03 3.84 -1.17
C ALA A 101 0.44 5.25 -1.12
N ARG A 102 0.89 6.08 -0.17
CA ARG A 102 0.43 7.48 -0.03
C ARG A 102 0.75 8.33 -1.25
N ARG A 103 1.86 8.05 -1.93
CA ARG A 103 2.28 8.71 -3.16
C ARG A 103 1.64 8.15 -4.43
N GLY A 104 0.78 7.14 -4.33
CA GLY A 104 0.12 6.50 -5.46
C GLY A 104 1.05 5.64 -6.34
N VAL A 105 2.24 5.30 -5.84
CA VAL A 105 3.15 4.35 -6.51
C VAL A 105 2.66 2.92 -6.34
N LEU A 106 2.11 2.60 -5.15
CA LEU A 106 1.37 1.38 -4.88
C LEU A 106 -0.11 1.70 -4.75
N ASP A 107 -0.97 0.81 -5.22
CA ASP A 107 -2.41 0.92 -4.99
C ASP A 107 -2.71 0.66 -3.50
N ALA A 108 -3.02 1.74 -2.79
CA ALA A 108 -3.30 1.69 -1.36
C ALA A 108 -4.55 0.84 -1.05
N SER A 109 -5.54 0.82 -1.94
CA SER A 109 -6.77 0.06 -1.74
C SER A 109 -6.53 -1.45 -1.79
N LEU A 110 -5.75 -1.91 -2.78
CA LEU A 110 -5.35 -3.31 -2.87
C LEU A 110 -4.47 -3.74 -1.68
N LEU A 111 -3.57 -2.87 -1.24
CA LEU A 111 -2.72 -3.15 -0.09
C LEU A 111 -3.55 -3.31 1.19
N VAL A 112 -4.48 -2.41 1.46
CA VAL A 112 -5.30 -2.49 2.67
C VAL A 112 -6.38 -3.56 2.61
N ASP A 113 -6.84 -3.95 1.43
CA ASP A 113 -7.70 -5.13 1.28
C ASP A 113 -6.97 -6.41 1.69
N ALA A 114 -5.69 -6.51 1.36
CA ALA A 114 -4.90 -7.70 1.68
C ALA A 114 -4.43 -7.75 3.14
N VAL A 115 -3.90 -6.64 3.68
CA VAL A 115 -3.20 -6.63 4.98
C VAL A 115 -3.71 -5.56 5.96
N GLY A 116 -4.76 -4.82 5.63
CA GLY A 116 -5.22 -3.67 6.40
C GLY A 116 -5.61 -3.98 7.84
N PHE A 117 -6.22 -5.15 8.10
CA PHE A 117 -6.53 -5.57 9.47
C PHE A 117 -5.24 -5.70 10.31
N MET A 118 -4.23 -6.36 9.77
CA MET A 118 -2.94 -6.54 10.43
C MET A 118 -2.28 -5.17 10.69
N LEU A 119 -2.24 -4.30 9.68
CA LEU A 119 -1.64 -2.97 9.81
C LEU A 119 -2.32 -2.12 10.89
N ARG A 120 -3.65 -2.11 10.95
CA ARG A 120 -4.40 -1.40 12.01
C ARG A 120 -4.10 -1.95 13.40
N SER A 121 -4.13 -3.28 13.54
CA SER A 121 -3.87 -3.93 14.83
C SER A 121 -2.45 -3.60 15.33
N ARG A 122 -1.46 -3.73 14.46
CA ARG A 122 -0.06 -3.43 14.80
C ARG A 122 0.15 -1.94 15.10
N TRP A 123 -0.46 -1.05 14.32
CA TRP A 123 -0.42 0.38 14.60
C TRP A 123 -1.00 0.71 15.99
N ASN A 124 -2.19 0.22 16.27
CA ASN A 124 -2.86 0.48 17.53
C ASN A 124 -2.05 0.00 18.75
N SER A 125 -1.30 -1.10 18.59
CA SER A 125 -0.46 -1.64 19.68
C SER A 125 0.75 -0.76 19.99
N ILE A 126 1.32 -0.08 18.99
CA ILE A 126 2.52 0.75 19.17
C ILE A 126 2.21 2.25 19.30
N LEU A 127 1.04 2.72 18.91
CA LEU A 127 0.67 4.14 18.88
C LEU A 127 0.96 4.87 20.20
N PRO A 128 0.60 4.34 21.40
CA PRO A 128 0.87 5.07 22.65
C PRO A 128 2.38 5.27 22.90
N PHE A 129 3.22 4.37 22.41
CA PHE A 129 4.67 4.53 22.48
C PHE A 129 5.17 5.55 21.43
N VAL A 130 4.67 5.47 20.20
CA VAL A 130 5.04 6.39 19.11
C VAL A 130 4.75 7.85 19.51
N GLU A 131 3.61 8.12 20.15
CA GLU A 131 3.27 9.46 20.64
C GLU A 131 4.29 9.97 21.67
N ARG A 132 4.73 9.10 22.61
CA ARG A 132 5.81 9.46 23.58
C ARG A 132 7.12 9.73 22.84
N TRP A 133 7.46 8.86 21.91
CA TRP A 133 8.71 8.99 21.16
C TRP A 133 8.75 10.26 20.31
N ARG A 134 7.62 10.65 19.69
CA ARG A 134 7.46 11.93 19.00
C ARG A 134 7.78 13.11 19.93
N ARG A 135 7.23 13.11 21.13
CA ARG A 135 7.52 14.16 22.14
C ARG A 135 9.00 14.17 22.55
N VAL A 136 9.54 13.00 22.85
CA VAL A 136 10.94 12.88 23.28
C VAL A 136 11.92 13.36 22.21
N ARG A 137 11.62 13.08 20.95
CA ARG A 137 12.45 13.48 19.80
C ARG A 137 12.11 14.87 19.25
N ALA A 138 11.08 15.53 19.75
CA ALA A 138 10.53 16.77 19.19
C ALA A 138 10.29 16.65 17.68
N ASN A 139 9.77 15.50 17.23
CA ASN A 139 9.52 15.19 15.82
C ASN A 139 8.14 14.53 15.66
N GLU A 140 7.18 15.31 15.22
CA GLU A 140 5.80 14.87 15.02
C GLU A 140 5.63 13.95 13.79
N TYR A 141 6.62 13.95 12.88
CA TYR A 141 6.55 13.19 11.62
C TYR A 141 7.05 11.74 11.74
N LEU A 142 7.50 11.30 12.92
CA LEU A 142 7.89 9.91 13.13
C LEU A 142 6.69 8.98 12.87
N PHE A 143 6.84 8.04 11.94
CA PHE A 143 5.80 7.09 11.52
C PHE A 143 4.55 7.73 10.90
N GLU A 144 4.66 8.90 10.28
CA GLU A 144 3.51 9.59 9.68
C GLU A 144 2.86 8.80 8.53
N ASN A 145 3.64 8.06 7.76
CA ASN A 145 3.11 7.29 6.64
C ASN A 145 2.43 6.00 7.13
N PHE A 146 2.98 5.33 8.14
CA PHE A 146 2.32 4.19 8.76
C PHE A 146 1.00 4.61 9.43
N GLU A 147 1.00 5.72 10.17
CA GLU A 147 -0.22 6.30 10.72
C GLU A 147 -1.25 6.57 9.63
N TRP A 148 -0.84 7.25 8.55
CA TRP A 148 -1.71 7.50 7.41
C TRP A 148 -2.28 6.21 6.82
N LEU A 149 -1.47 5.17 6.63
CA LEU A 149 -1.92 3.91 6.06
C LEU A 149 -2.90 3.17 6.98
N ALA A 150 -2.68 3.21 8.29
CA ALA A 150 -3.57 2.64 9.29
C ALA A 150 -4.93 3.39 9.31
N MET A 151 -4.91 4.71 9.25
CA MET A 151 -6.12 5.55 9.15
C MET A 151 -6.85 5.31 7.83
N TYR A 152 -6.13 5.28 6.70
CA TYR A 152 -6.70 4.96 5.39
C TYR A 152 -7.37 3.59 5.41
N SER A 153 -6.72 2.58 6.01
CA SER A 153 -7.27 1.24 6.15
C SER A 153 -8.56 1.20 6.99
N THR A 154 -8.66 2.03 8.03
CA THR A 154 -9.88 2.17 8.82
C THR A 154 -11.00 2.79 7.99
N TRP A 155 -10.71 3.90 7.33
CA TRP A 155 -11.64 4.58 6.44
C TRP A 155 -12.12 3.66 5.30
N TRP A 156 -11.20 2.94 4.64
CA TRP A 156 -11.51 2.03 3.54
C TRP A 156 -12.44 0.91 3.94
N LYS A 157 -12.23 0.32 5.11
CA LYS A 157 -13.08 -0.73 5.66
C LYS A 157 -14.52 -0.26 5.86
N ASP A 158 -14.71 0.98 6.33
CA ASP A 158 -16.00 1.53 6.73
C ASP A 158 -16.68 2.31 5.57
N THR A 159 -15.98 2.56 4.48
CA THR A 159 -16.52 3.28 3.32
C THR A 159 -17.19 2.30 2.36
N PRO A 160 -18.43 2.58 1.89
CA PRO A 160 -19.05 1.79 0.85
C PRO A 160 -18.14 1.75 -0.39
N ARG A 161 -17.90 0.56 -0.91
CA ARG A 161 -17.06 0.40 -2.09
C ARG A 161 -17.65 1.16 -3.27
N PRO A 162 -16.82 1.76 -4.15
CA PRO A 162 -17.30 2.45 -5.34
C PRO A 162 -18.23 1.55 -6.15
N SER A 163 -19.33 2.12 -6.63
CA SER A 163 -20.22 1.45 -7.57
C SER A 163 -19.41 1.09 -8.83
N GLY A 164 -19.15 -0.18 -9.04
CA GLY A 164 -18.31 -0.65 -10.14
C GLY A 164 -17.34 -1.76 -9.74
N ASP A 165 -17.14 -1.99 -8.46
CA ASP A 165 -16.49 -3.21 -7.98
C ASP A 165 -17.49 -4.38 -8.03
N ILE A 166 -17.83 -4.78 -9.27
CA ILE A 166 -18.75 -5.89 -9.56
C ILE A 166 -18.26 -7.23 -9.02
N ASN A 167 -16.98 -7.33 -8.64
CA ASN A 167 -16.38 -8.54 -8.11
C ASN A 167 -16.62 -8.70 -6.60
N TYR A 168 -17.21 -7.69 -5.96
CA TYR A 168 -17.48 -7.71 -4.52
C TYR A 168 -18.95 -7.45 -4.18
N ASP A 169 -19.85 -8.25 -4.73
CA ASP A 169 -21.22 -8.29 -4.25
C ASP A 169 -21.37 -9.44 -3.26
N PRO A 170 -21.54 -9.18 -1.94
CA PRO A 170 -21.76 -10.23 -0.94
C PRO A 170 -22.99 -11.08 -1.27
N LYS A 171 -23.95 -10.56 -2.05
CA LYS A 171 -25.15 -11.29 -2.49
C LYS A 171 -24.82 -12.42 -3.46
N GLN A 172 -23.66 -12.37 -4.16
CA GLN A 172 -23.21 -13.47 -5.01
C GLN A 172 -22.95 -14.74 -4.20
N PHE A 173 -22.68 -14.59 -2.92
CA PHE A 173 -22.37 -15.68 -2.00
C PHE A 173 -23.54 -15.97 -1.03
N ALA A 174 -24.70 -15.30 -1.21
CA ALA A 174 -25.89 -15.58 -0.42
C ALA A 174 -26.36 -17.01 -0.66
N GLY A 175 -26.30 -17.86 0.37
CA GLY A 175 -26.65 -19.29 0.30
C GLY A 175 -25.46 -20.25 0.26
N ILE A 176 -24.22 -19.76 0.29
CA ILE A 176 -23.05 -20.61 0.50
C ILE A 176 -22.82 -20.77 1.99
N GLU A 177 -23.09 -21.98 2.51
CA GLU A 177 -22.71 -22.36 3.86
C GLU A 177 -21.22 -22.74 3.88
N PHE A 178 -20.41 -21.92 4.55
CA PHE A 178 -19.04 -22.33 4.86
C PHE A 178 -19.08 -23.39 5.97
N LYS A 179 -18.79 -24.63 5.62
CA LYS A 179 -18.52 -25.66 6.63
C LYS A 179 -17.18 -25.34 7.29
N VAL A 180 -17.26 -24.92 8.57
CA VAL A 180 -16.10 -24.75 9.45
C VAL A 180 -15.59 -26.11 9.88
#